data_1427b65ef194bac7968225be456b8fde
#
_entry.id   1427b65ef194bac7968225be456b8fde
#
_cell.length_a   1.000
_cell.length_b   1.000
_cell.length_c   1.000
_cell.angle_alpha   90.00
_cell.angle_beta   90.00
_cell.angle_gamma   90.00
#
_symmetry.space_group_name_H-M   'P 1'
#
loop_
_entity.id
_entity.type
_entity.pdbx_description
1 polymer ?
#
loop_
_entity_poly.entity_id
_entity_poly.type
_entity_poly.pdbx_seq_one_letter_code
_entity_poly.pdbx_strand_id
1 'polypeptide(L)'
;SILKETPYVVAGSMQRHQQTATLALNECFPEAEIITDSAWNEFNHQQVFAQYEPRFNEPHLLKEDVAKEDNPRAYLAKIFEGAIERWTGGDYHHEYEESWPDFKTRVETALQNLCDELAKTKPRYAVVFTSGGVISVAAGKVLGLSPNKTFALNWAITNSSMTTLRLVGNEPQLLSLNEHHFIKV
;
A
#
# COMPACT_ATOMS: atom_id res chain seq x y z
N SER A 1 12.75 -9.43 -18.64
CA SER A 1 12.44 -9.63 -17.21
C SER A 1 13.68 -9.46 -16.37
N ILE A 2 13.57 -8.78 -15.23
CA ILE A 2 14.65 -8.67 -14.24
C ILE A 2 14.81 -10.03 -13.51
N LEU A 3 13.72 -10.76 -13.34
CA LEU A 3 13.70 -12.07 -12.72
C LEU A 3 14.10 -13.16 -13.72
N LYS A 4 14.90 -14.13 -13.29
CA LYS A 4 15.42 -15.23 -14.14
C LYS A 4 14.69 -16.55 -13.92
N GLU A 5 13.87 -16.63 -12.89
CA GLU A 5 13.12 -17.82 -12.48
C GLU A 5 11.71 -17.39 -12.09
N THR A 6 10.74 -18.30 -12.18
CA THR A 6 9.35 -18.06 -11.77
C THR A 6 9.32 -17.65 -10.29
N PRO A 7 8.79 -16.46 -9.97
CA PRO A 7 8.72 -15.99 -8.59
C PRO A 7 7.59 -16.68 -7.80
N TYR A 8 7.68 -16.67 -6.47
CA TYR A 8 6.54 -16.87 -5.60
C TYR A 8 5.68 -15.59 -5.66
N VAL A 9 4.40 -15.70 -6.01
CA VAL A 9 3.57 -14.53 -6.29
C VAL A 9 2.41 -14.42 -5.33
N VAL A 10 2.26 -13.25 -4.71
CA VAL A 10 1.11 -12.89 -3.89
C VAL A 10 0.48 -11.61 -4.45
N ALA A 11 -0.84 -11.50 -4.41
CA ALA A 11 -1.56 -10.29 -4.76
C ALA A 11 -2.69 -10.02 -3.78
N GLY A 12 -2.91 -8.77 -3.42
CA GLY A 12 -4.13 -8.37 -2.73
C GLY A 12 -5.37 -8.73 -3.57
N SER A 13 -6.52 -8.88 -2.92
CA SER A 13 -7.76 -9.30 -3.59
C SER A 13 -8.44 -8.17 -4.39
N MET A 14 -7.95 -6.92 -4.29
CA MET A 14 -8.52 -5.82 -5.07
C MET A 14 -8.27 -6.00 -6.56
N GLN A 15 -9.26 -5.65 -7.38
CA GLN A 15 -9.21 -5.81 -8.84
C GLN A 15 -7.91 -5.25 -9.45
N ARG A 16 -7.48 -4.06 -9.03
CA ARG A 16 -6.23 -3.44 -9.52
C ARG A 16 -4.98 -4.25 -9.20
N HIS A 17 -4.94 -4.95 -8.04
CA HIS A 17 -3.81 -5.81 -7.68
C HIS A 17 -3.78 -7.04 -8.58
N GLN A 18 -4.93 -7.71 -8.76
CA GLN A 18 -5.06 -8.90 -9.59
C GLN A 18 -4.75 -8.60 -11.07
N GLN A 19 -5.28 -7.51 -11.60
CA GLN A 19 -5.02 -7.09 -12.98
C GLN A 19 -3.54 -6.75 -13.20
N THR A 20 -2.91 -6.02 -12.27
CA THR A 20 -1.48 -5.71 -12.37
C THR A 20 -0.63 -6.97 -12.32
N ALA A 21 -0.95 -7.91 -11.41
CA ALA A 21 -0.25 -9.19 -11.32
C ALA A 21 -0.36 -9.98 -12.63
N THR A 22 -1.58 -10.14 -13.12
CA THR A 22 -1.84 -10.87 -14.38
C THR A 22 -1.09 -10.26 -15.57
N LEU A 23 -1.17 -8.94 -15.75
CA LEU A 23 -0.50 -8.26 -16.86
C LEU A 23 1.03 -8.33 -16.74
N ALA A 24 1.58 -8.19 -15.55
CA ALA A 24 3.02 -8.23 -15.32
C ALA A 24 3.61 -9.64 -15.55
N LEU A 25 2.83 -10.68 -15.26
CA LEU A 25 3.31 -12.07 -15.35
C LEU A 25 3.08 -12.71 -16.72
N ASN A 26 2.02 -12.34 -17.43
CA ASN A 26 1.62 -12.98 -18.69
C ASN A 26 2.74 -13.07 -19.72
N GLU A 27 3.60 -12.08 -19.83
CA GLU A 27 4.69 -12.06 -20.81
C GLU A 27 5.95 -12.82 -20.34
N CYS A 28 6.18 -12.90 -19.03
CA CYS A 28 7.44 -13.40 -18.49
C CYS A 28 7.31 -14.75 -17.78
N PHE A 29 6.19 -14.96 -17.10
CA PHE A 29 5.94 -16.12 -16.23
C PHE A 29 4.46 -16.52 -16.30
N PRO A 30 3.94 -16.93 -17.50
CA PRO A 30 2.51 -17.23 -17.68
C PRO A 30 2.01 -18.40 -16.81
N GLU A 31 2.92 -19.27 -16.36
CA GLU A 31 2.62 -20.42 -15.49
C GLU A 31 2.70 -20.08 -13.98
N ALA A 32 3.02 -18.83 -13.62
CA ALA A 32 3.11 -18.44 -12.21
C ALA A 32 1.71 -18.42 -11.59
N GLU A 33 1.55 -19.16 -10.50
CA GLU A 33 0.33 -19.13 -9.70
C GLU A 33 0.27 -17.86 -8.85
N ILE A 34 -0.85 -17.13 -8.90
CA ILE A 34 -1.08 -15.93 -8.10
C ILE A 34 -1.86 -16.33 -6.84
N ILE A 35 -1.21 -16.27 -5.69
CA ILE A 35 -1.85 -16.47 -4.39
C ILE A 35 -2.57 -15.19 -4.02
N THR A 36 -3.90 -15.25 -3.90
CA THR A 36 -4.72 -14.09 -3.49
C THR A 36 -4.82 -14.04 -1.97
N ASP A 37 -4.37 -12.90 -1.40
CA ASP A 37 -4.45 -12.68 0.04
C ASP A 37 -4.91 -11.25 0.34
N SER A 38 -6.11 -11.10 0.94
CA SER A 38 -6.70 -9.80 1.29
C SER A 38 -5.91 -9.04 2.36
N ALA A 39 -5.01 -9.68 3.08
CA ALA A 39 -4.11 -9.00 4.00
C ALA A 39 -3.19 -7.98 3.31
N TRP A 40 -3.01 -8.08 1.99
CA TRP A 40 -2.28 -7.13 1.16
C TRP A 40 -3.16 -6.06 0.50
N ASN A 41 -4.43 -5.93 0.92
CA ASN A 41 -5.32 -4.88 0.40
C ASN A 41 -4.97 -3.51 0.99
N GLU A 42 -5.24 -2.48 0.19
CA GLU A 42 -5.22 -1.09 0.66
C GLU A 42 -6.30 -0.86 1.72
N PHE A 43 -6.11 0.12 2.60
CA PHE A 43 -7.15 0.60 3.49
C PHE A 43 -8.29 1.26 2.71
N ASN A 44 -9.47 1.34 3.33
CA ASN A 44 -10.61 2.04 2.73
C ASN A 44 -10.44 3.56 2.88
N HIS A 45 -9.72 4.17 1.92
CA HIS A 45 -9.45 5.60 1.93
C HIS A 45 -10.73 6.45 1.88
N GLN A 46 -11.79 5.99 1.19
CA GLN A 46 -13.05 6.71 1.12
C GLN A 46 -13.68 6.82 2.52
N GLN A 47 -13.71 5.73 3.27
CA GLN A 47 -14.23 5.71 4.64
C GLN A 47 -13.35 6.57 5.57
N VAL A 48 -12.02 6.50 5.45
CA VAL A 48 -11.11 7.32 6.25
C VAL A 48 -11.33 8.81 6.00
N PHE A 49 -11.48 9.22 4.75
CA PHE A 49 -11.73 10.63 4.42
C PHE A 49 -13.13 11.08 4.80
N ALA A 50 -14.15 10.24 4.63
CA ALA A 50 -15.52 10.56 4.98
C ALA A 50 -15.74 10.73 6.49
N GLN A 51 -14.97 10.07 7.33
CA GLN A 51 -15.00 10.25 8.78
C GLN A 51 -14.46 11.63 9.22
N TYR A 52 -13.57 12.21 8.45
CA TYR A 52 -13.07 13.56 8.69
C TYR A 52 -13.93 14.62 8.00
N GLU A 53 -14.28 14.38 6.74
CA GLU A 53 -15.07 15.27 5.89
C GLU A 53 -16.24 14.50 5.28
N PRO A 54 -17.44 14.52 5.89
CA PRO A 54 -18.59 13.72 5.47
C PRO A 54 -19.01 13.92 4.01
N ARG A 55 -18.66 15.07 3.39
CA ARG A 55 -18.93 15.35 1.97
C ARG A 55 -18.23 14.41 1.00
N PHE A 56 -17.24 13.65 1.45
CA PHE A 56 -16.68 12.56 0.65
C PHE A 56 -17.68 11.44 0.34
N ASN A 57 -18.77 11.33 1.13
CA ASN A 57 -19.89 10.45 0.80
C ASN A 57 -20.82 11.03 -0.27
N GLU A 58 -20.71 12.35 -0.53
CA GLU A 58 -21.52 13.09 -1.50
C GLU A 58 -20.62 13.83 -2.50
N PRO A 59 -20.03 13.11 -3.50
CA PRO A 59 -19.01 13.67 -4.39
C PRO A 59 -19.40 14.93 -5.15
N HIS A 60 -20.71 15.14 -5.37
CA HIS A 60 -21.20 16.36 -6.03
C HIS A 60 -21.05 17.61 -5.14
N LEU A 61 -21.32 17.49 -3.82
CA LEU A 61 -21.15 18.59 -2.86
C LEU A 61 -19.68 18.95 -2.70
N LEU A 62 -18.82 17.93 -2.56
CA LEU A 62 -17.39 18.12 -2.49
C LEU A 62 -16.85 18.84 -3.74
N LYS A 63 -17.33 18.47 -4.94
CA LYS A 63 -16.96 19.08 -6.20
C LYS A 63 -17.36 20.56 -6.27
N GLU A 64 -18.58 20.90 -5.79
CA GLU A 64 -19.07 22.27 -5.74
C GLU A 64 -18.23 23.16 -4.82
N ASP A 65 -17.80 22.61 -3.66
CA ASP A 65 -16.99 23.36 -2.71
C ASP A 65 -15.56 23.55 -3.21
N VAL A 66 -14.97 22.49 -3.74
CA VAL A 66 -13.64 22.56 -4.36
C VAL A 66 -13.59 23.57 -5.52
N ALA A 67 -14.69 23.69 -6.29
CA ALA A 67 -14.78 24.64 -7.39
C ALA A 67 -14.86 26.13 -6.96
N LYS A 68 -15.22 26.39 -5.68
CA LYS A 68 -15.28 27.75 -5.10
C LYS A 68 -13.93 28.22 -4.55
N GLU A 69 -12.98 27.30 -4.39
CA GLU A 69 -11.69 27.59 -3.77
C GLU A 69 -10.70 28.20 -4.78
N ASP A 70 -9.96 29.23 -4.36
CA ASP A 70 -8.90 29.84 -5.16
C ASP A 70 -7.78 28.86 -5.49
N ASN A 71 -7.52 27.90 -4.60
CA ASN A 71 -6.53 26.82 -4.78
C ASN A 71 -7.11 25.44 -4.40
N PRO A 72 -7.83 24.81 -5.35
CA PRO A 72 -8.46 23.50 -5.14
C PRO A 72 -7.51 22.41 -4.63
N ARG A 73 -6.27 22.42 -5.12
CA ARG A 73 -5.26 21.40 -4.70
C ARG A 73 -4.84 21.59 -3.25
N ALA A 74 -4.60 22.82 -2.82
CA ALA A 74 -4.22 23.10 -1.43
C ALA A 74 -5.37 22.80 -0.47
N TYR A 75 -6.61 23.10 -0.88
CA TYR A 75 -7.80 22.76 -0.11
C TYR A 75 -7.93 21.24 0.11
N LEU A 76 -7.88 20.45 -0.97
CA LEU A 76 -7.93 18.99 -0.87
C LEU A 76 -6.75 18.41 -0.07
N ALA A 77 -5.54 18.93 -0.27
CA ALA A 77 -4.36 18.48 0.47
C ALA A 77 -4.55 18.68 1.99
N LYS A 78 -5.11 19.83 2.41
CA LYS A 78 -5.40 20.11 3.81
C LYS A 78 -6.45 19.14 4.39
N ILE A 79 -7.50 18.81 3.63
CA ILE A 79 -8.50 17.82 4.05
C ILE A 79 -7.85 16.44 4.20
N PHE A 80 -7.04 16.03 3.23
CA PHE A 80 -6.37 14.74 3.29
C PHE A 80 -5.39 14.65 4.46
N GLU A 81 -4.61 15.71 4.71
CA GLU A 81 -3.71 15.79 5.86
C GLU A 81 -4.48 15.65 7.17
N GLY A 82 -5.55 16.41 7.37
CA GLY A 82 -6.39 16.34 8.57
C GLY A 82 -7.06 14.97 8.76
N ALA A 83 -7.54 14.35 7.67
CA ALA A 83 -8.14 13.02 7.73
C ALA A 83 -7.12 11.95 8.17
N ILE A 84 -5.90 12.03 7.66
CA ILE A 84 -4.82 11.11 8.02
C ILE A 84 -4.33 11.35 9.45
N GLU A 85 -4.16 12.59 9.87
CA GLU A 85 -3.82 12.93 11.25
C GLU A 85 -4.86 12.38 12.24
N ARG A 86 -6.16 12.54 11.92
CA ARG A 86 -7.24 11.99 12.71
C ARG A 86 -7.21 10.46 12.79
N TRP A 87 -7.00 9.79 11.65
CA TRP A 87 -6.96 8.33 11.57
C TRP A 87 -5.77 7.75 12.32
N THR A 88 -4.59 8.39 12.23
CA THR A 88 -3.36 7.93 12.86
C THR A 88 -3.19 8.39 14.30
N GLY A 89 -3.95 9.41 14.76
CA GLY A 89 -3.76 10.07 16.05
C GLY A 89 -4.22 9.28 17.29
N GLY A 90 -5.13 8.30 17.11
CA GLY A 90 -5.51 7.36 18.18
C GLY A 90 -6.82 7.64 18.90
N ASP A 91 -7.32 8.86 18.92
CA ASP A 91 -8.51 9.23 19.69
C ASP A 91 -9.83 8.71 19.09
N TYR A 92 -9.83 8.43 17.80
CA TYR A 92 -11.03 8.11 17.01
C TYR A 92 -11.05 6.72 16.41
N HIS A 93 -10.21 5.80 16.86
CA HIS A 93 -10.05 4.46 16.26
C HIS A 93 -11.38 3.69 16.16
N HIS A 94 -12.29 3.89 17.10
CA HIS A 94 -13.59 3.21 17.17
C HIS A 94 -14.60 3.67 16.11
N GLU A 95 -14.30 4.74 15.37
CA GLU A 95 -15.19 5.28 14.32
C GLU A 95 -14.84 4.74 12.91
N TYR A 96 -13.73 4.03 12.79
CA TYR A 96 -13.26 3.49 11.52
C TYR A 96 -13.57 1.99 11.39
N GLU A 97 -13.94 1.56 10.17
CA GLU A 97 -14.09 0.13 9.85
C GLU A 97 -12.78 -0.63 10.08
N GLU A 98 -11.66 -0.02 9.71
CA GLU A 98 -10.32 -0.47 10.01
C GLU A 98 -9.54 0.72 10.58
N SER A 99 -9.18 0.64 11.86
CA SER A 99 -8.36 1.67 12.50
C SER A 99 -6.92 1.62 11.96
N TRP A 100 -6.16 2.70 12.14
CA TRP A 100 -4.74 2.71 11.79
C TRP A 100 -3.94 1.58 12.46
N PRO A 101 -4.09 1.29 13.77
CA PRO A 101 -3.43 0.15 14.40
C PRO A 101 -3.81 -1.19 13.78
N ASP A 102 -5.08 -1.38 13.39
CA ASP A 102 -5.55 -2.63 12.77
C ASP A 102 -4.95 -2.79 11.38
N PHE A 103 -5.00 -1.75 10.55
CA PHE A 103 -4.37 -1.74 9.23
C PHE A 103 -2.87 -2.05 9.32
N LYS A 104 -2.18 -1.34 10.22
CA LYS A 104 -0.75 -1.54 10.46
C LYS A 104 -0.45 -2.98 10.88
N THR A 105 -1.20 -3.51 11.86
CA THR A 105 -1.02 -4.87 12.38
C THR A 105 -1.29 -5.91 11.30
N ARG A 106 -2.35 -5.73 10.49
CA ARG A 106 -2.68 -6.62 9.37
C ARG A 106 -1.52 -6.72 8.38
N VAL A 107 -0.99 -5.58 7.94
CA VAL A 107 0.11 -5.53 6.97
C VAL A 107 1.41 -6.10 7.57
N GLU A 108 1.75 -5.75 8.79
CA GLU A 108 2.96 -6.26 9.46
C GLU A 108 2.88 -7.77 9.67
N THR A 109 1.70 -8.29 10.00
CA THR A 109 1.46 -9.73 10.13
C THR A 109 1.56 -10.42 8.78
N ALA A 110 0.97 -9.85 7.72
CA ALA A 110 1.09 -10.39 6.36
C ALA A 110 2.56 -10.45 5.90
N LEU A 111 3.33 -9.41 6.16
CA LEU A 111 4.76 -9.39 5.86
C LEU A 111 5.52 -10.48 6.62
N GLN A 112 5.26 -10.64 7.92
CA GLN A 112 5.92 -11.67 8.73
C GLN A 112 5.56 -13.08 8.24
N ASN A 113 4.28 -13.35 7.99
CA ASN A 113 3.82 -14.63 7.46
C ASN A 113 4.46 -14.97 6.12
N LEU A 114 4.57 -13.97 5.23
CA LEU A 114 5.27 -14.14 3.95
C LEU A 114 6.75 -14.45 4.16
N CYS A 115 7.45 -13.72 5.02
CA CYS A 115 8.86 -13.98 5.32
C CYS A 115 9.08 -15.40 5.87
N ASP A 116 8.21 -15.86 6.77
CA ASP A 116 8.26 -17.20 7.35
C ASP A 116 8.00 -18.29 6.29
N GLU A 117 7.06 -18.03 5.36
CA GLU A 117 6.80 -18.96 4.25
C GLU A 117 7.97 -19.02 3.26
N LEU A 118 8.53 -17.87 2.90
CA LEU A 118 9.71 -17.81 2.02
C LEU A 118 10.94 -18.47 2.65
N ALA A 119 11.10 -18.38 3.97
CA ALA A 119 12.18 -19.07 4.69
C ALA A 119 12.05 -20.61 4.61
N LYS A 120 10.82 -21.15 4.53
CA LYS A 120 10.54 -22.58 4.39
C LYS A 120 10.69 -23.04 2.94
N THR A 121 10.02 -22.35 2.01
CA THR A 121 9.94 -22.74 0.59
C THR A 121 11.17 -22.35 -0.22
N LYS A 122 11.91 -21.34 0.25
CA LYS A 122 13.19 -20.85 -0.31
C LYS A 122 13.15 -20.53 -1.81
N PRO A 123 12.11 -19.87 -2.33
CA PRO A 123 12.13 -19.41 -3.69
C PRO A 123 13.20 -18.33 -3.84
N ARG A 124 13.79 -18.21 -5.02
CA ARG A 124 14.81 -17.18 -5.25
C ARG A 124 14.23 -15.77 -5.23
N TYR A 125 12.98 -15.66 -5.70
CA TYR A 125 12.26 -14.39 -5.76
C TYR A 125 10.82 -14.55 -5.30
N ALA A 126 10.30 -13.52 -4.64
CA ALA A 126 8.88 -13.35 -4.39
C ALA A 126 8.44 -11.97 -4.89
N VAL A 127 7.21 -11.88 -5.37
CA VAL A 127 6.61 -10.62 -5.83
C VAL A 127 5.26 -10.45 -5.13
N VAL A 128 5.02 -9.28 -4.56
CA VAL A 128 3.74 -8.91 -3.95
C VAL A 128 3.13 -7.75 -4.74
N PHE A 129 1.95 -7.96 -5.29
CA PHE A 129 1.18 -6.90 -5.95
C PHE A 129 0.20 -6.28 -4.96
N THR A 130 0.45 -5.02 -4.62
CA THR A 130 -0.28 -4.30 -3.57
C THR A 130 -0.34 -2.80 -3.86
N SER A 131 -0.70 -1.98 -2.87
CA SER A 131 -0.86 -0.53 -2.97
C SER A 131 0.10 0.24 -2.07
N GLY A 132 0.12 1.57 -2.25
CA GLY A 132 1.05 2.47 -1.59
C GLY A 132 1.01 2.46 -0.08
N GLY A 133 -0.18 2.41 0.54
CA GLY A 133 -0.32 2.36 1.99
C GLY A 133 0.29 1.10 2.59
N VAL A 134 0.07 -0.04 1.95
CA VAL A 134 0.67 -1.33 2.36
C VAL A 134 2.19 -1.29 2.23
N ILE A 135 2.71 -0.79 1.09
CA ILE A 135 4.16 -0.63 0.88
C ILE A 135 4.76 0.28 1.95
N SER A 136 4.07 1.38 2.29
CA SER A 136 4.51 2.33 3.30
C SER A 136 4.59 1.72 4.68
N VAL A 137 3.60 0.91 5.07
CA VAL A 137 3.62 0.20 6.36
C VAL A 137 4.74 -0.83 6.39
N ALA A 138 4.91 -1.63 5.33
CA ALA A 138 5.98 -2.62 5.25
C ALA A 138 7.37 -1.96 5.34
N ALA A 139 7.61 -0.89 4.58
CA ALA A 139 8.86 -0.12 4.64
C ALA A 139 9.03 0.58 6.00
N GLY A 140 7.95 1.15 6.54
CA GLY A 140 7.94 1.81 7.86
C GLY A 140 8.32 0.86 8.99
N LYS A 141 7.82 -0.39 8.96
CA LYS A 141 8.21 -1.45 9.90
C LYS A 141 9.72 -1.72 9.84
N VAL A 142 10.24 -1.96 8.63
CA VAL A 142 11.66 -2.29 8.42
C VAL A 142 12.58 -1.14 8.83
N LEU A 143 12.14 0.11 8.62
CA LEU A 143 12.91 1.32 8.95
C LEU A 143 12.66 1.84 10.38
N GLY A 144 11.72 1.27 11.14
CA GLY A 144 11.36 1.73 12.48
C GLY A 144 10.74 3.13 12.51
N LEU A 145 9.93 3.48 11.50
CA LEU A 145 9.35 4.81 11.38
C LEU A 145 8.14 5.02 12.31
N SER A 146 7.95 6.25 12.76
CA SER A 146 6.71 6.66 13.42
C SER A 146 5.50 6.62 12.47
N PRO A 147 4.25 6.54 12.98
CA PRO A 147 3.05 6.48 12.14
C PRO A 147 2.97 7.60 11.08
N ASN A 148 3.20 8.85 11.49
CA ASN A 148 3.17 9.99 10.58
C ASN A 148 4.23 9.90 9.48
N LYS A 149 5.45 9.46 9.81
CA LYS A 149 6.52 9.26 8.82
C LYS A 149 6.23 8.08 7.90
N THR A 150 5.65 7.00 8.43
CA THR A 150 5.21 5.85 7.63
C THR A 150 4.17 6.29 6.62
N PHE A 151 3.15 7.05 7.03
CA PHE A 151 2.12 7.51 6.11
C PHE A 151 2.63 8.55 5.09
N ALA A 152 3.60 9.38 5.48
CA ALA A 152 4.22 10.31 4.55
C ALA A 152 4.86 9.60 3.33
N LEU A 153 5.33 8.36 3.48
CA LEU A 153 5.82 7.57 2.36
C LEU A 153 4.72 7.28 1.33
N ASN A 154 3.46 7.09 1.76
CA ASN A 154 2.36 6.77 0.85
C ASN A 154 2.18 7.83 -0.24
N TRP A 155 2.41 9.09 0.06
CA TRP A 155 2.33 10.19 -0.91
C TRP A 155 3.48 10.20 -1.91
N ALA A 156 4.60 9.56 -1.57
CA ALA A 156 5.76 9.47 -2.44
C ALA A 156 5.73 8.23 -3.35
N ILE A 157 4.97 7.18 -2.99
CA ILE A 157 4.91 5.94 -3.75
C ILE A 157 4.24 6.18 -5.11
N THR A 158 4.98 5.96 -6.17
CA THR A 158 4.52 6.13 -7.56
C THR A 158 3.81 4.85 -8.02
N ASN A 159 2.72 5.01 -8.79
CA ASN A 159 2.05 3.86 -9.39
C ASN A 159 3.02 3.05 -10.26
N SER A 160 2.94 1.74 -10.17
CA SER A 160 3.83 0.79 -10.84
C SER A 160 5.30 0.87 -10.42
N SER A 161 5.62 1.55 -9.31
CA SER A 161 6.95 1.50 -8.73
C SER A 161 7.24 0.15 -8.07
N MET A 162 8.52 -0.14 -7.87
CA MET A 162 8.98 -1.32 -7.13
C MET A 162 9.65 -0.91 -5.83
N THR A 163 9.38 -1.69 -4.78
CA THR A 163 10.09 -1.62 -3.50
C THR A 163 10.67 -2.99 -3.22
N THR A 164 11.96 -3.06 -2.99
CA THR A 164 12.70 -4.32 -2.88
C THR A 164 13.15 -4.56 -1.45
N LEU A 165 12.79 -5.71 -0.92
CA LEU A 165 13.27 -6.24 0.35
C LEU A 165 14.17 -7.45 0.10
N ARG A 166 15.21 -7.61 0.91
CA ARG A 166 16.04 -8.80 0.99
C ARG A 166 15.77 -9.50 2.30
N LEU A 167 15.56 -10.81 2.27
CA LEU A 167 15.48 -11.61 3.49
C LEU A 167 16.88 -12.05 3.94
N VAL A 168 17.17 -11.84 5.22
CA VAL A 168 18.32 -12.39 5.91
C VAL A 168 17.81 -13.29 7.02
N GLY A 169 17.82 -14.59 6.78
CA GLY A 169 16.99 -15.52 7.54
C GLY A 169 15.51 -15.29 7.21
N ASN A 170 14.71 -14.90 8.19
CA ASN A 170 13.31 -14.47 8.04
C ASN A 170 13.10 -12.97 8.31
N GLU A 171 14.18 -12.20 8.46
CA GLU A 171 14.12 -10.76 8.72
C GLU A 171 14.26 -9.96 7.42
N PRO A 172 13.27 -9.12 7.07
CA PRO A 172 13.34 -8.29 5.87
C PRO A 172 14.25 -7.08 6.08
N GLN A 173 15.08 -6.79 5.08
CA GLN A 173 15.92 -5.59 4.97
C GLN A 173 15.53 -4.80 3.73
N LEU A 174 15.33 -3.49 3.85
CA LEU A 174 15.03 -2.63 2.73
C LEU A 174 16.28 -2.44 1.86
N LEU A 175 16.20 -2.81 0.57
CA LEU A 175 17.25 -2.56 -0.42
C LEU A 175 16.94 -1.30 -1.25
N SER A 176 15.69 -1.14 -1.67
CA SER A 176 15.27 0.03 -2.43
C SER A 176 13.80 0.34 -2.16
N LEU A 177 13.42 1.60 -2.33
CA LEU A 177 12.07 2.11 -2.12
C LEU A 177 11.64 2.93 -3.34
N ASN A 178 10.43 2.67 -3.83
CA ASN A 178 9.79 3.48 -4.86
C ASN A 178 10.62 3.62 -6.16
N GLU A 179 11.23 2.54 -6.62
CA GLU A 179 11.94 2.54 -7.90
C GLU A 179 10.95 2.68 -9.07
N HIS A 180 11.06 3.74 -9.84
CA HIS A 180 10.17 4.05 -10.96
C HIS A 180 10.90 4.65 -12.17
N HIS A 181 12.23 4.63 -12.21
CA HIS A 181 13.04 5.18 -13.30
C HIS A 181 12.79 4.54 -14.67
N PHE A 182 12.19 3.34 -14.68
CA PHE A 182 11.80 2.61 -15.90
C PHE A 182 10.42 3.06 -16.44
N ILE A 183 9.67 3.84 -15.69
CA ILE A 183 8.38 4.42 -16.13
C ILE A 183 8.70 5.67 -16.95
N LYS A 184 8.37 5.62 -18.24
CA LYS A 184 8.44 6.82 -19.10
C LYS A 184 7.22 7.70 -18.80
N VAL A 185 7.44 8.85 -18.24
CA VAL A 185 6.43 9.91 -18.05
C VAL A 185 6.33 10.74 -19.31
#